data_a8d464a79f071b99650b10112700313f
#
_entry.id   a8d464a79f071b99650b10112700313f
#
_cell.length_a   1.000
_cell.length_b   1.000
_cell.length_c   1.000
_cell.angle_alpha   90.00
_cell.angle_beta   90.00
_cell.angle_gamma   90.00
#
_symmetry.space_group_name_H-M   'P 1'
#
loop_
_entity.id
_entity.type
_entity.pdbx_description
1 polymer ?
#
loop_
_entity_poly.entity_id
_entity_poly.type
_entity_poly.pdbx_seq_one_letter_code
_entity_poly.pdbx_strand_id
1 'polypeptide(L)'
;MVAPLVIGIASGLAISIGAASAAKAAPAESAPPELTAAIENMETAASERDLTAVMDGYSPSFSNEDGFTYETLETALQTFWDRYTTLSYRVELQSWEPTSTGFLAETVTYVSGTQIDNGQSRELESIIRSRQAYQDGKIISQETLSERNQMTSGEKPPSVSVILAEQVESGEQYDFDAIVLEPLGNRYLLGGVIDEGVTSTDFFAGRPVELELLSAGGLFKIGEAPDTPDSRWVSALLVREDGVTIVTRRLQVN
;
A
#
# COMPACT_ATOMS: atom_id res chain seq x y z
N MET A 1 -62.42 34.01 -27.19
CA MET A 1 -61.72 33.58 -28.40
C MET A 1 -60.89 32.33 -28.07
N VAL A 2 -61.35 31.31 -28.54
CA VAL A 2 -61.15 29.90 -28.70
C VAL A 2 -59.69 29.48 -28.65
N ALA A 3 -59.35 28.58 -27.69
CA ALA A 3 -58.13 27.77 -27.69
C ALA A 3 -58.44 26.39 -28.28
N PRO A 4 -57.60 25.81 -29.12
CA PRO A 4 -57.71 24.40 -29.45
C PRO A 4 -56.85 23.52 -28.53
N LEU A 5 -57.50 22.49 -28.04
CA LEU A 5 -57.02 21.33 -27.31
C LEU A 5 -56.20 20.45 -28.28
N VAL A 6 -54.93 20.13 -27.92
CA VAL A 6 -54.16 19.08 -28.59
C VAL A 6 -53.85 17.98 -27.56
N ILE A 7 -54.46 16.83 -27.76
CA ILE A 7 -54.20 15.61 -27.02
C ILE A 7 -52.94 14.95 -27.61
N GLY A 8 -51.84 14.95 -26.84
CA GLY A 8 -50.64 14.19 -27.15
C GLY A 8 -50.62 12.92 -26.32
N ILE A 9 -50.73 11.78 -26.98
CA ILE A 9 -50.55 10.46 -26.38
C ILE A 9 -49.04 10.24 -26.21
N ALA A 10 -48.53 10.34 -24.97
CA ALA A 10 -47.16 9.95 -24.64
C ALA A 10 -47.15 8.47 -24.29
N SER A 11 -46.71 7.64 -25.23
CA SER A 11 -46.37 6.24 -24.98
C SER A 11 -45.08 6.18 -24.13
N GLY A 12 -45.25 5.97 -22.85
CA GLY A 12 -44.12 5.75 -21.91
C GLY A 12 -43.43 4.41 -22.18
N LEU A 13 -42.25 4.49 -22.79
CA LEU A 13 -41.34 3.39 -22.85
C LEU A 13 -40.68 3.27 -21.44
N ALA A 14 -41.12 2.35 -20.61
CA ALA A 14 -40.48 2.03 -19.35
C ALA A 14 -39.15 1.35 -19.66
N ILE A 15 -38.06 2.11 -19.65
CA ILE A 15 -36.72 1.55 -19.60
C ILE A 15 -36.54 1.01 -18.18
N SER A 16 -36.65 -0.31 -18.02
CA SER A 16 -36.21 -0.97 -16.80
C SER A 16 -34.69 -0.87 -16.73
N ILE A 17 -34.21 0.11 -15.98
CA ILE A 17 -32.80 0.14 -15.54
C ILE A 17 -32.68 -1.05 -14.58
N GLY A 18 -32.17 -2.15 -15.09
CA GLY A 18 -31.73 -3.27 -14.26
C GLY A 18 -30.66 -2.71 -13.31
N ALA A 19 -30.98 -2.64 -12.01
CA ALA A 19 -29.99 -2.41 -10.99
C ALA A 19 -28.98 -3.56 -11.12
N ALA A 20 -27.79 -3.27 -11.63
CA ALA A 20 -26.65 -4.16 -11.49
C ALA A 20 -26.47 -4.33 -9.96
N SER A 21 -26.84 -5.48 -9.44
CA SER A 21 -26.58 -5.85 -8.05
C SER A 21 -25.06 -5.80 -7.92
N ALA A 22 -24.52 -4.87 -7.15
CA ALA A 22 -23.12 -4.90 -6.80
C ALA A 22 -22.84 -6.29 -6.20
N ALA A 23 -21.99 -7.06 -6.86
CA ALA A 23 -21.62 -8.37 -6.37
C ALA A 23 -21.02 -8.16 -4.96
N LYS A 24 -21.57 -8.83 -3.97
CA LYS A 24 -21.06 -8.75 -2.60
C LYS A 24 -19.77 -9.57 -2.57
N ALA A 25 -18.70 -8.98 -2.03
CA ALA A 25 -17.42 -9.66 -1.84
C ALA A 25 -17.62 -11.00 -1.13
N ALA A 26 -17.07 -12.06 -1.71
CA ALA A 26 -17.13 -13.41 -1.19
C ALA A 26 -15.91 -13.69 -0.29
N PRO A 27 -16.04 -14.56 0.72
CA PRO A 27 -14.93 -14.90 1.60
C PRO A 27 -13.86 -15.70 0.86
N ALA A 28 -12.61 -15.58 1.32
CA ALA A 28 -11.43 -16.21 0.71
C ALA A 28 -11.59 -17.72 0.48
N GLU A 29 -12.21 -18.42 1.43
CA GLU A 29 -12.38 -19.89 1.37
C GLU A 29 -13.25 -20.36 0.20
N SER A 30 -14.03 -19.46 -0.38
CA SER A 30 -14.88 -19.75 -1.55
C SER A 30 -14.23 -19.40 -2.89
N ALA A 31 -12.95 -18.99 -2.87
CA ALA A 31 -12.25 -18.57 -4.08
C ALA A 31 -12.12 -19.70 -5.11
N PRO A 32 -12.24 -19.37 -6.41
CA PRO A 32 -11.99 -20.33 -7.47
C PRO A 32 -10.55 -20.85 -7.42
N PRO A 33 -10.31 -22.13 -7.74
CA PRO A 33 -8.97 -22.71 -7.73
C PRO A 33 -7.95 -21.96 -8.60
N GLU A 34 -8.39 -21.37 -9.72
CA GLU A 34 -7.53 -20.57 -10.59
C GLU A 34 -7.03 -19.29 -9.93
N LEU A 35 -7.86 -18.60 -9.14
CA LEU A 35 -7.45 -17.41 -8.39
C LEU A 35 -6.49 -17.78 -7.25
N THR A 36 -6.81 -18.82 -6.50
CA THR A 36 -5.94 -19.32 -5.43
C THR A 36 -4.58 -19.73 -5.97
N ALA A 37 -4.55 -20.49 -7.07
CA ALA A 37 -3.31 -20.90 -7.71
C ALA A 37 -2.48 -19.71 -8.24
N ALA A 38 -3.12 -18.68 -8.80
CA ALA A 38 -2.42 -17.47 -9.26
C ALA A 38 -1.73 -16.75 -8.09
N ILE A 39 -2.40 -16.64 -6.95
CA ILE A 39 -1.86 -16.00 -5.73
C ILE A 39 -0.71 -16.83 -5.15
N GLU A 40 -0.85 -18.16 -5.03
CA GLU A 40 0.17 -19.07 -4.51
C GLU A 40 1.43 -19.10 -5.41
N ASN A 41 1.24 -19.10 -6.72
CA ASN A 41 2.36 -19.04 -7.68
C ASN A 41 3.11 -17.70 -7.56
N MET A 42 2.39 -16.59 -7.39
CA MET A 42 3.00 -15.27 -7.21
C MET A 42 3.81 -15.20 -5.91
N GLU A 43 3.27 -15.70 -4.79
CA GLU A 43 3.96 -15.78 -3.50
C GLU A 43 5.26 -16.59 -3.61
N THR A 44 5.18 -17.77 -4.24
CA THR A 44 6.33 -18.66 -4.42
C THR A 44 7.40 -17.98 -5.28
N ALA A 45 7.04 -17.47 -6.45
CA ALA A 45 7.95 -16.80 -7.37
C ALA A 45 8.63 -15.58 -6.72
N ALA A 46 7.87 -14.75 -5.98
CA ALA A 46 8.42 -13.60 -5.28
C ALA A 46 9.39 -14.01 -4.16
N SER A 47 9.10 -15.07 -3.39
CA SER A 47 9.97 -15.60 -2.33
C SER A 47 11.25 -16.22 -2.89
N GLU A 48 11.19 -16.84 -4.08
CA GLU A 48 12.33 -17.37 -4.81
C GLU A 48 13.10 -16.29 -5.60
N ARG A 49 12.56 -15.07 -5.66
CA ARG A 49 13.07 -13.96 -6.49
C ARG A 49 13.17 -14.32 -7.97
N ASP A 50 12.24 -15.14 -8.45
CA ASP A 50 12.11 -15.44 -9.87
C ASP A 50 11.35 -14.30 -10.56
N LEU A 51 12.09 -13.31 -11.05
CA LEU A 51 11.53 -12.13 -11.68
C LEU A 51 10.68 -12.50 -12.91
N THR A 52 11.11 -13.50 -13.67
CA THR A 52 10.39 -13.96 -14.87
C THR A 52 9.04 -14.54 -14.47
N ALA A 53 9.01 -15.42 -13.47
CA ALA A 53 7.76 -16.03 -12.99
C ALA A 53 6.82 -15.00 -12.34
N VAL A 54 7.35 -14.03 -11.59
CA VAL A 54 6.54 -12.93 -11.04
C VAL A 54 5.93 -12.09 -12.17
N MET A 55 6.74 -11.69 -13.16
CA MET A 55 6.26 -10.86 -14.27
C MET A 55 5.29 -11.62 -15.20
N ASP A 56 5.38 -12.95 -15.28
CA ASP A 56 4.38 -13.77 -15.99
C ASP A 56 2.99 -13.69 -15.32
N GLY A 57 2.90 -13.39 -14.04
CA GLY A 57 1.65 -13.15 -13.32
C GLY A 57 1.01 -11.79 -13.58
N TYR A 58 1.73 -10.86 -14.21
CA TYR A 58 1.21 -9.55 -14.61
C TYR A 58 0.89 -9.48 -16.09
N SER A 59 -0.13 -8.70 -16.43
CA SER A 59 -0.44 -8.38 -17.83
C SER A 59 0.56 -7.35 -18.38
N PRO A 60 0.97 -7.45 -19.67
CA PRO A 60 1.72 -6.36 -20.31
C PRO A 60 1.02 -5.00 -20.29
N SER A 61 -0.30 -4.99 -20.09
CA SER A 61 -1.09 -3.76 -19.93
C SER A 61 -1.29 -3.33 -18.46
N PHE A 62 -0.54 -3.91 -17.53
CA PHE A 62 -0.63 -3.60 -16.10
C PHE A 62 -0.37 -2.12 -15.82
N SER A 63 -1.16 -1.58 -14.90
CA SER A 63 -0.93 -0.26 -14.30
C SER A 63 -1.46 -0.23 -12.86
N ASN A 64 -0.91 0.68 -12.05
CA ASN A 64 -1.43 0.98 -10.72
C ASN A 64 -1.55 2.49 -10.48
N GLU A 65 -2.13 2.87 -9.34
CA GLU A 65 -2.35 4.28 -8.97
C GLU A 65 -1.05 5.05 -8.71
N ASP A 66 0.04 4.37 -8.32
CA ASP A 66 1.35 4.99 -8.08
C ASP A 66 2.13 5.24 -9.38
N GLY A 67 1.54 4.92 -10.54
CA GLY A 67 2.12 5.14 -11.87
C GLY A 67 3.09 4.03 -12.32
N PHE A 68 3.06 2.84 -11.69
CA PHE A 68 3.79 1.69 -12.21
C PHE A 68 3.09 1.11 -13.45
N THR A 69 3.88 0.86 -14.48
CA THR A 69 3.55 0.01 -15.63
C THR A 69 4.22 -1.34 -15.48
N TYR A 70 3.96 -2.26 -16.40
CA TYR A 70 4.65 -3.57 -16.44
C TYR A 70 6.18 -3.41 -16.41
N GLU A 71 6.75 -2.54 -17.26
CA GLU A 71 8.20 -2.37 -17.39
C GLU A 71 8.82 -1.67 -16.17
N THR A 72 8.13 -0.68 -15.61
CA THR A 72 8.63 0.03 -14.43
C THR A 72 8.49 -0.81 -13.17
N LEU A 73 7.47 -1.68 -13.07
CA LEU A 73 7.32 -2.66 -12.01
C LEU A 73 8.46 -3.69 -12.03
N GLU A 74 8.79 -4.25 -13.20
CA GLU A 74 9.92 -5.18 -13.36
C GLU A 74 11.23 -4.57 -12.83
N THR A 75 11.51 -3.34 -13.26
CA THR A 75 12.71 -2.60 -12.81
C THR A 75 12.70 -2.35 -11.31
N ALA A 76 11.53 -2.00 -10.75
CA ALA A 76 11.37 -1.74 -9.32
C ALA A 76 11.57 -3.00 -8.49
N LEU A 77 11.00 -4.13 -8.90
CA LEU A 77 11.17 -5.42 -8.23
C LEU A 77 12.65 -5.84 -8.20
N GLN A 78 13.33 -5.79 -9.35
CA GLN A 78 14.76 -6.10 -9.41
C GLN A 78 15.57 -5.19 -8.48
N THR A 79 15.33 -3.86 -8.54
CA THR A 79 16.02 -2.87 -7.70
C THR A 79 15.77 -3.12 -6.21
N PHE A 80 14.55 -3.50 -5.84
CA PHE A 80 14.18 -3.83 -4.46
C PHE A 80 14.90 -5.09 -4.00
N TRP A 81 14.82 -6.18 -4.77
CA TRP A 81 15.44 -7.47 -4.41
C TRP A 81 16.96 -7.40 -4.28
N ASP A 82 17.62 -6.59 -5.12
CA ASP A 82 19.08 -6.41 -5.08
C ASP A 82 19.57 -5.76 -3.78
N ARG A 83 18.68 -5.08 -3.04
CA ARG A 83 19.03 -4.45 -1.74
C ARG A 83 19.04 -5.42 -0.58
N TYR A 84 18.36 -6.58 -0.70
CA TYR A 84 18.15 -7.49 0.41
C TYR A 84 18.93 -8.79 0.24
N THR A 85 19.56 -9.25 1.32
CA THR A 85 20.22 -10.56 1.37
C THR A 85 19.21 -11.69 1.49
N THR A 86 18.13 -11.47 2.24
CA THR A 86 16.99 -12.38 2.36
C THR A 86 15.70 -11.63 2.13
N LEU A 87 14.73 -12.29 1.52
CA LEU A 87 13.35 -11.83 1.40
C LEU A 87 12.41 -13.02 1.51
N SER A 88 11.26 -12.82 2.12
CA SER A 88 10.17 -13.78 2.20
C SER A 88 8.86 -13.06 1.99
N TYR A 89 7.99 -13.66 1.21
CA TYR A 89 6.65 -13.15 0.92
C TYR A 89 5.62 -14.15 1.42
N ARG A 90 4.51 -13.66 1.95
CA ARG A 90 3.32 -14.42 2.27
C ARG A 90 2.10 -13.61 1.87
N VAL A 91 1.21 -14.20 1.10
CA VAL A 91 0.02 -13.53 0.57
C VAL A 91 -1.23 -14.21 1.10
N GLU A 92 -2.11 -13.42 1.72
CA GLU A 92 -3.41 -13.88 2.20
C GLU A 92 -4.52 -13.23 1.38
N LEU A 93 -5.33 -14.06 0.71
CA LEU A 93 -6.58 -13.60 0.12
C LEU A 93 -7.56 -13.25 1.24
N GLN A 94 -8.14 -12.07 1.21
CA GLN A 94 -9.14 -11.63 2.18
C GLN A 94 -10.56 -11.80 1.66
N SER A 95 -10.77 -11.39 0.42
CA SER A 95 -12.05 -11.49 -0.26
C SER A 95 -11.87 -11.46 -1.77
N TRP A 96 -12.89 -11.85 -2.51
CA TRP A 96 -12.89 -11.80 -3.96
C TRP A 96 -14.30 -11.55 -4.51
N GLU A 97 -14.35 -11.08 -5.76
CA GLU A 97 -15.59 -10.90 -6.51
C GLU A 97 -15.38 -11.34 -7.96
N PRO A 98 -16.36 -12.04 -8.57
CA PRO A 98 -16.32 -12.29 -10.00
C PRO A 98 -16.56 -10.99 -10.76
N THR A 99 -15.83 -10.78 -11.85
CA THR A 99 -16.06 -9.72 -12.82
C THR A 99 -16.51 -10.32 -14.16
N SER A 100 -16.84 -9.48 -15.13
CA SER A 100 -17.19 -9.97 -16.48
C SER A 100 -16.03 -10.65 -17.20
N THR A 101 -14.78 -10.40 -16.80
CA THR A 101 -13.56 -10.86 -17.49
C THR A 101 -12.60 -11.62 -16.58
N GLY A 102 -12.93 -11.82 -15.30
CA GLY A 102 -12.05 -12.48 -14.34
C GLY A 102 -12.48 -12.24 -12.91
N PHE A 103 -11.58 -11.71 -12.07
CA PHE A 103 -11.79 -11.53 -10.64
C PHE A 103 -11.28 -10.19 -10.15
N LEU A 104 -11.92 -9.66 -9.12
CA LEU A 104 -11.37 -8.63 -8.26
C LEU A 104 -11.04 -9.28 -6.92
N ALA A 105 -9.81 -9.17 -6.44
CA ALA A 105 -9.36 -9.80 -5.21
C ALA A 105 -8.76 -8.76 -4.25
N GLU A 106 -9.11 -8.83 -2.96
CA GLU A 106 -8.39 -8.13 -1.91
C GLU A 106 -7.42 -9.10 -1.23
N THR A 107 -6.15 -8.68 -1.15
CA THR A 107 -5.07 -9.46 -0.56
C THR A 107 -4.34 -8.67 0.51
N VAL A 108 -3.73 -9.38 1.46
CA VAL A 108 -2.71 -8.83 2.36
C VAL A 108 -1.40 -9.55 2.07
N THR A 109 -0.40 -8.79 1.66
CA THR A 109 0.96 -9.27 1.45
C THR A 109 1.84 -8.90 2.62
N TYR A 110 2.49 -9.89 3.22
CA TYR A 110 3.51 -9.72 4.24
C TYR A 110 4.87 -9.92 3.61
N VAL A 111 5.76 -8.96 3.80
CA VAL A 111 7.14 -9.06 3.32
C VAL A 111 8.07 -8.93 4.50
N SER A 112 9.00 -9.85 4.65
CA SER A 112 10.09 -9.74 5.62
C SER A 112 11.43 -9.90 4.91
N GLY A 113 12.45 -9.18 5.36
CA GLY A 113 13.75 -9.24 4.72
C GLY A 113 14.86 -8.65 5.53
N THR A 114 16.10 -9.07 5.22
CA THR A 114 17.32 -8.56 5.83
C THR A 114 18.16 -7.87 4.77
N GLN A 115 18.57 -6.65 5.05
CA GLN A 115 19.52 -5.88 4.25
C GLN A 115 20.82 -5.70 5.05
N ILE A 116 21.96 -5.84 4.40
CA ILE A 116 23.27 -5.49 5.00
C ILE A 116 23.75 -4.19 4.35
N ASP A 117 23.89 -3.15 5.14
CA ASP A 117 24.38 -1.86 4.69
C ASP A 117 25.56 -1.42 5.57
N ASN A 118 26.74 -1.23 4.96
CA ASN A 118 27.98 -0.89 5.66
C ASN A 118 28.32 -1.82 6.85
N GLY A 119 27.96 -3.11 6.72
CA GLY A 119 28.18 -4.11 7.76
C GLY A 119 27.15 -4.11 8.89
N GLN A 120 26.13 -3.27 8.81
CA GLN A 120 24.99 -3.27 9.73
C GLN A 120 23.81 -4.01 9.14
N SER A 121 23.17 -4.88 9.93
CA SER A 121 21.91 -5.52 9.56
C SER A 121 20.75 -4.55 9.74
N ARG A 122 19.86 -4.56 8.76
CA ARG A 122 18.56 -3.90 8.82
C ARG A 122 17.49 -4.92 8.51
N GLU A 123 16.48 -5.00 9.37
CA GLU A 123 15.37 -5.92 9.22
C GLU A 123 14.15 -5.14 8.72
N LEU A 124 13.55 -5.64 7.64
CA LEU A 124 12.29 -5.10 7.07
C LEU A 124 11.13 -5.99 7.48
N GLU A 125 10.06 -5.34 7.91
CA GLU A 125 8.71 -5.91 7.98
C GLU A 125 7.75 -4.98 7.22
N SER A 126 6.99 -5.54 6.29
CA SER A 126 6.01 -4.80 5.49
C SER A 126 4.69 -5.55 5.44
N ILE A 127 3.59 -4.82 5.57
CA ILE A 127 2.23 -5.32 5.43
C ILE A 127 1.51 -4.42 4.44
N ILE A 128 1.10 -4.99 3.31
CA ILE A 128 0.47 -4.27 2.20
C ILE A 128 -0.89 -4.89 1.94
N ARG A 129 -1.95 -4.12 2.07
CA ARG A 129 -3.29 -4.51 1.66
C ARG A 129 -3.57 -3.91 0.29
N SER A 130 -3.93 -4.77 -0.66
CA SER A 130 -4.15 -4.37 -2.06
C SER A 130 -5.44 -4.92 -2.58
N ARG A 131 -6.01 -4.22 -3.57
CA ARG A 131 -7.08 -4.69 -4.44
C ARG A 131 -6.52 -4.90 -5.83
N GLN A 132 -6.69 -6.10 -6.37
CA GLN A 132 -6.10 -6.53 -7.63
C GLN A 132 -7.18 -7.01 -8.57
N ALA A 133 -7.18 -6.51 -9.81
CA ALA A 133 -8.04 -7.03 -10.87
C ALA A 133 -7.27 -8.07 -11.69
N TYR A 134 -7.86 -9.26 -11.80
CA TYR A 134 -7.34 -10.38 -12.57
C TYR A 134 -8.14 -10.58 -13.84
N GLN A 135 -7.43 -10.78 -14.96
CA GLN A 135 -7.99 -11.19 -16.24
C GLN A 135 -7.10 -12.26 -16.86
N ASP A 136 -7.68 -13.37 -17.31
CA ASP A 136 -6.95 -14.49 -17.91
C ASP A 136 -5.79 -15.01 -17.01
N GLY A 137 -6.02 -15.01 -15.68
CA GLY A 137 -5.04 -15.43 -14.68
C GLY A 137 -3.92 -14.42 -14.39
N LYS A 138 -3.96 -13.22 -14.97
CA LYS A 138 -2.94 -12.17 -14.81
C LYS A 138 -3.51 -10.93 -14.15
N ILE A 139 -2.68 -10.25 -13.36
CA ILE A 139 -3.03 -8.97 -12.74
C ILE A 139 -2.96 -7.88 -13.81
N ILE A 140 -4.10 -7.20 -14.05
CA ILE A 140 -4.21 -6.09 -15.01
C ILE A 140 -4.15 -4.73 -14.33
N SER A 141 -4.57 -4.64 -13.06
CA SER A 141 -4.43 -3.44 -12.25
C SER A 141 -4.33 -3.79 -10.77
N GLN A 142 -3.73 -2.89 -10.02
CA GLN A 142 -3.61 -2.99 -8.57
C GLN A 142 -3.79 -1.63 -7.93
N GLU A 143 -4.52 -1.60 -6.81
CA GLU A 143 -4.70 -0.46 -5.93
C GLU A 143 -4.15 -0.84 -4.55
N THR A 144 -3.31 0.01 -3.94
CA THR A 144 -2.79 -0.20 -2.60
C THR A 144 -3.71 0.48 -1.58
N LEU A 145 -4.49 -0.31 -0.87
CA LEU A 145 -5.48 0.17 0.09
C LEU A 145 -4.86 0.64 1.41
N SER A 146 -3.82 -0.04 1.87
CA SER A 146 -3.01 0.39 3.01
C SER A 146 -1.61 -0.22 2.95
N GLU A 147 -0.65 0.45 3.55
CA GLU A 147 0.73 0.01 3.61
C GLU A 147 1.36 0.41 4.94
N ARG A 148 2.02 -0.55 5.58
CA ARG A 148 2.70 -0.38 6.87
C ARG A 148 4.07 -1.03 6.76
N ASN A 149 5.11 -0.19 6.73
CA ASN A 149 6.49 -0.65 6.68
C ASN A 149 7.18 -0.31 7.99
N GLN A 150 8.04 -1.21 8.42
CA GLN A 150 8.96 -0.99 9.53
C GLN A 150 10.34 -1.51 9.15
N MET A 151 11.36 -0.70 9.38
CA MET A 151 12.76 -1.11 9.25
C MET A 151 13.47 -0.86 10.56
N THR A 152 14.16 -1.85 11.07
CA THR A 152 14.91 -1.77 12.33
C THR A 152 16.38 -2.09 12.13
N SER A 153 17.24 -1.50 12.95
CA SER A 153 18.68 -1.80 12.98
C SER A 153 19.25 -1.56 14.38
N GLY A 154 20.31 -2.27 14.74
CA GLY A 154 20.97 -2.17 16.04
C GLY A 154 20.55 -3.28 17.01
N GLU A 155 21.09 -3.25 18.24
CA GLU A 155 20.86 -4.30 19.24
C GLU A 155 19.46 -4.21 19.89
N LYS A 156 18.98 -2.98 20.09
CA LYS A 156 17.68 -2.69 20.72
C LYS A 156 17.00 -1.51 20.04
N PRO A 157 16.53 -1.68 18.79
CA PRO A 157 15.80 -0.62 18.12
C PRO A 157 14.55 -0.23 18.93
N PRO A 158 14.13 1.05 18.93
CA PRO A 158 12.90 1.49 19.58
C PRO A 158 11.68 0.72 19.07
N SER A 159 10.85 0.17 19.98
CA SER A 159 9.52 -0.33 19.60
C SER A 159 8.58 0.86 19.43
N VAL A 160 7.91 0.96 18.29
CA VAL A 160 7.14 2.14 17.91
C VAL A 160 5.69 1.79 17.64
N SER A 161 4.77 2.53 18.28
CA SER A 161 3.36 2.56 17.91
C SER A 161 3.10 3.77 17.04
N VAL A 162 2.37 3.58 15.94
CA VAL A 162 2.03 4.64 14.99
C VAL A 162 0.52 4.85 14.97
N ILE A 163 0.11 6.12 15.12
CA ILE A 163 -1.27 6.58 14.92
C ILE A 163 -1.27 7.50 13.71
N LEU A 164 -2.00 7.09 12.67
CA LEU A 164 -2.27 7.85 11.46
C LEU A 164 -3.58 7.33 10.87
N ALA A 165 -4.44 8.22 10.42
CA ALA A 165 -5.62 7.84 9.63
C ALA A 165 -5.17 7.15 8.32
N GLU A 166 -5.90 6.14 7.85
CA GLU A 166 -5.60 5.52 6.54
C GLU A 166 -6.04 6.43 5.38
N GLN A 167 -7.04 7.30 5.63
CA GLN A 167 -7.61 8.21 4.62
C GLN A 167 -7.94 9.55 5.25
N VAL A 168 -7.80 10.62 4.46
CA VAL A 168 -8.22 12.00 4.78
C VAL A 168 -8.76 12.67 3.53
N GLU A 169 -9.56 13.72 3.70
CA GLU A 169 -10.01 14.54 2.56
C GLU A 169 -8.92 15.53 2.14
N SER A 170 -8.95 15.94 0.86
CA SER A 170 -8.02 16.96 0.33
C SER A 170 -8.09 18.25 1.17
N GLY A 171 -6.93 18.79 1.55
CA GLY A 171 -6.81 20.01 2.36
C GLY A 171 -7.10 19.84 3.84
N GLU A 172 -7.46 18.63 4.31
CA GLU A 172 -7.67 18.39 5.75
C GLU A 172 -6.35 18.24 6.51
N GLN A 173 -6.39 18.60 7.80
CA GLN A 173 -5.32 18.32 8.74
C GLN A 173 -5.43 16.89 9.26
N TYR A 174 -4.27 16.26 9.49
CA TYR A 174 -4.19 14.93 10.08
C TYR A 174 -3.12 14.87 11.17
N ASP A 175 -3.37 14.04 12.17
CA ASP A 175 -2.40 13.75 13.23
C ASP A 175 -1.50 12.58 12.80
N PHE A 176 -0.20 12.72 13.02
CA PHE A 176 0.78 11.65 12.89
C PHE A 176 1.58 11.52 14.18
N ASP A 177 1.33 10.44 14.93
CA ASP A 177 2.04 10.15 16.17
C ASP A 177 2.88 8.88 15.99
N ALA A 178 4.17 8.96 16.30
CA ALA A 178 5.08 7.82 16.37
C ALA A 178 5.66 7.74 17.79
N ILE A 179 5.10 6.83 18.59
CA ILE A 179 5.31 6.76 20.03
C ILE A 179 6.24 5.58 20.36
N VAL A 180 7.35 5.85 21.04
CA VAL A 180 8.24 4.82 21.57
C VAL A 180 7.62 4.19 22.80
N LEU A 181 7.47 2.87 22.79
CA LEU A 181 6.75 2.12 23.82
C LEU A 181 7.56 1.93 25.10
N GLU A 182 8.90 1.89 24.98
CA GLU A 182 9.78 1.75 26.13
C GLU A 182 10.03 3.10 26.83
N PRO A 183 10.12 3.12 28.15
CA PRO A 183 10.51 4.34 28.87
C PRO A 183 11.89 4.86 28.44
N LEU A 184 12.01 6.13 28.17
CA LEU A 184 13.29 6.76 27.79
C LEU A 184 14.33 6.65 28.89
N GLY A 185 13.94 6.78 30.15
CA GLY A 185 14.87 6.87 31.27
C GLY A 185 15.82 8.05 31.10
N ASN A 186 17.13 7.78 31.14
CA ASN A 186 18.20 8.77 30.93
C ASN A 186 18.76 8.75 29.50
N ARG A 187 18.11 8.06 28.56
CA ARG A 187 18.58 7.93 27.17
C ARG A 187 18.06 9.10 26.32
N TYR A 188 18.84 9.42 25.30
CA TYR A 188 18.41 10.38 24.29
C TYR A 188 17.64 9.65 23.17
N LEU A 189 16.61 10.32 22.67
CA LEU A 189 15.86 9.92 21.49
C LEU A 189 15.93 11.05 20.48
N LEU A 190 16.42 10.75 19.28
CA LEU A 190 16.33 11.65 18.15
C LEU A 190 15.23 11.16 17.21
N GLY A 191 14.57 12.08 16.54
CA GLY A 191 13.57 11.69 15.54
C GLY A 191 13.31 12.77 14.51
N GLY A 192 12.78 12.34 13.38
CA GLY A 192 12.35 13.21 12.28
C GLY A 192 11.23 12.57 11.47
N VAL A 193 10.45 13.41 10.79
CA VAL A 193 9.31 12.99 9.96
C VAL A 193 9.61 13.34 8.49
N ILE A 194 9.19 12.44 7.60
CA ILE A 194 9.14 12.67 6.16
C ILE A 194 7.68 12.44 5.74
N ASP A 195 7.14 13.36 4.95
CA ASP A 195 5.84 13.24 4.29
C ASP A 195 6.07 13.49 2.80
N GLU A 196 5.80 12.47 1.97
CA GLU A 196 6.11 12.50 0.54
C GLU A 196 5.06 11.79 -0.30
N GLY A 197 4.82 12.27 -1.52
CA GLY A 197 3.96 11.61 -2.49
C GLY A 197 4.57 10.28 -2.95
N VAL A 198 3.71 9.28 -3.17
CA VAL A 198 4.13 7.97 -3.68
C VAL A 198 4.04 7.99 -5.20
N THR A 199 5.19 7.82 -5.87
CA THR A 199 5.27 7.75 -7.33
C THR A 199 6.25 6.68 -7.77
N SER A 200 6.00 6.05 -8.93
CA SER A 200 6.91 5.05 -9.49
C SER A 200 8.31 5.60 -9.79
N THR A 201 8.44 6.90 -10.07
CA THR A 201 9.71 7.55 -10.40
C THR A 201 10.58 7.81 -9.18
N ASP A 202 9.97 8.12 -8.05
CA ASP A 202 10.66 8.47 -6.81
C ASP A 202 10.64 7.36 -5.76
N PHE A 203 10.11 6.19 -6.11
CA PHE A 203 9.86 5.07 -5.19
C PHE A 203 11.09 4.67 -4.36
N PHE A 204 12.28 4.78 -4.92
CA PHE A 204 13.55 4.49 -4.25
C PHE A 204 14.41 5.72 -3.99
N ALA A 205 13.89 6.91 -4.21
CA ALA A 205 14.60 8.15 -3.94
C ALA A 205 14.71 8.37 -2.43
N GLY A 206 15.92 8.28 -1.90
CA GLY A 206 16.15 8.61 -0.49
C GLY A 206 16.01 10.12 -0.27
N ARG A 207 15.29 10.51 0.76
CA ARG A 207 15.17 11.91 1.17
C ARG A 207 15.96 12.16 2.45
N PRO A 208 16.65 13.31 2.56
CA PRO A 208 17.29 13.68 3.81
C PRO A 208 16.23 13.97 4.86
N VAL A 209 16.47 13.54 6.10
CA VAL A 209 15.62 13.83 7.24
C VAL A 209 16.41 14.61 8.28
N GLU A 210 15.83 15.70 8.76
CA GLU A 210 16.38 16.45 9.89
C GLU A 210 15.94 15.78 11.19
N LEU A 211 16.93 15.47 12.04
CA LEU A 211 16.68 14.84 13.34
C LEU A 211 16.68 15.90 14.43
N GLU A 212 15.68 15.87 15.27
CA GLU A 212 15.56 16.70 16.47
C GLU A 212 15.59 15.86 17.74
N LEU A 213 16.01 16.44 18.85
CA LEU A 213 15.98 15.79 20.17
C LEU A 213 14.53 15.76 20.67
N LEU A 214 14.04 14.54 20.95
CA LEU A 214 12.67 14.34 21.42
C LEU A 214 12.63 14.25 22.95
N SER A 215 11.90 15.15 23.59
CA SER A 215 11.76 15.21 25.05
C SER A 215 10.60 14.37 25.60
N ALA A 216 9.67 13.95 24.73
CA ALA A 216 8.39 13.34 25.13
C ALA A 216 8.24 11.86 24.73
N GLY A 217 9.33 11.17 24.35
CA GLY A 217 9.27 9.73 24.02
C GLY A 217 8.57 9.40 22.70
N GLY A 218 8.42 10.37 21.80
CA GLY A 218 7.81 10.18 20.49
C GLY A 218 7.79 11.43 19.64
N LEU A 219 7.36 11.27 18.41
CA LEU A 219 7.05 12.34 17.46
C LEU A 219 5.54 12.56 17.45
N PHE A 220 5.13 13.81 17.54
CA PHE A 220 3.73 14.23 17.47
C PHE A 220 3.65 15.38 16.48
N LYS A 221 3.08 15.13 15.31
CA LYS A 221 3.02 16.10 14.22
C LYS A 221 1.60 16.22 13.70
N ILE A 222 1.26 17.44 13.32
CA ILE A 222 0.05 17.74 12.55
C ILE A 222 0.51 18.00 11.12
N GLY A 223 0.03 17.20 10.18
CA GLY A 223 0.22 17.38 8.74
C GLY A 223 -1.00 18.06 8.12
N GLU A 224 -0.83 18.50 6.88
CA GLU A 224 -1.90 19.03 6.04
C GLU A 224 -1.89 18.27 4.72
N ALA A 225 -3.02 17.67 4.37
CA ALA A 225 -3.18 16.92 3.13
C ALA A 225 -3.11 17.88 1.93
N PRO A 226 -2.57 17.44 0.77
CA PRO A 226 -2.64 18.23 -0.45
C PRO A 226 -4.08 18.59 -0.83
N ASP A 227 -4.25 19.69 -1.58
CA ASP A 227 -5.55 20.15 -2.07
C ASP A 227 -6.17 19.26 -3.16
N THR A 228 -5.46 18.25 -3.60
CA THR A 228 -5.89 17.30 -4.63
C THR A 228 -5.66 15.88 -4.18
N PRO A 229 -6.46 14.91 -4.65
CA PRO A 229 -6.26 13.49 -4.35
C PRO A 229 -4.82 13.05 -4.62
N ASP A 230 -4.23 12.34 -3.65
CA ASP A 230 -2.83 11.89 -3.68
C ASP A 230 -2.66 10.64 -2.82
N SER A 231 -1.57 9.94 -3.03
CA SER A 231 -1.12 8.81 -2.19
C SER A 231 0.22 9.19 -1.56
N ARG A 232 0.32 9.12 -0.24
CA ARG A 232 1.48 9.63 0.48
C ARG A 232 2.09 8.60 1.40
N TRP A 233 3.40 8.64 1.53
CA TRP A 233 4.12 7.99 2.62
C TRP A 233 4.43 8.99 3.73
N VAL A 234 3.90 8.71 4.91
CA VAL A 234 4.24 9.45 6.14
C VAL A 234 5.14 8.55 6.98
N SER A 235 6.38 8.98 7.17
CA SER A 235 7.43 8.19 7.80
C SER A 235 7.99 8.89 9.03
N ALA A 236 8.34 8.11 10.06
CA ALA A 236 9.13 8.57 11.20
C ALA A 236 10.42 7.78 11.28
N LEU A 237 11.54 8.49 11.45
CA LEU A 237 12.83 7.93 11.81
C LEU A 237 13.09 8.23 13.29
N LEU A 238 13.31 7.18 14.09
CA LEU A 238 13.57 7.24 15.53
C LEU A 238 14.90 6.58 15.84
N VAL A 239 15.80 7.34 16.45
CA VAL A 239 17.20 6.93 16.68
C VAL A 239 17.52 7.00 18.15
N ARG A 240 18.00 5.88 18.69
CA ARG A 240 18.64 5.77 20.01
C ARG A 240 20.08 5.30 19.85
N GLU A 241 20.84 5.36 20.94
CA GLU A 241 22.23 4.87 20.99
C GLU A 241 22.38 3.38 20.67
N ASP A 242 21.33 2.58 20.96
CA ASP A 242 21.30 1.12 20.84
C ASP A 242 20.51 0.63 19.61
N GLY A 243 19.89 1.53 18.82
CA GLY A 243 19.22 1.14 17.59
C GLY A 243 18.39 2.22 16.93
N VAL A 244 17.91 1.89 15.75
CA VAL A 244 17.14 2.76 14.85
C VAL A 244 15.88 2.03 14.43
N THR A 245 14.77 2.75 14.40
CA THR A 245 13.52 2.29 13.82
C THR A 245 12.99 3.34 12.84
N ILE A 246 12.67 2.89 11.63
CA ILE A 246 11.95 3.66 10.64
C ILE A 246 10.58 3.02 10.49
N VAL A 247 9.53 3.81 10.62
CA VAL A 247 8.17 3.38 10.34
C VAL A 247 7.58 4.23 9.22
N THR A 248 6.88 3.59 8.29
CA THR A 248 6.19 4.27 7.19
C THR A 248 4.74 3.79 7.15
N ARG A 249 3.83 4.70 6.89
CA ARG A 249 2.40 4.43 6.69
C ARG A 249 1.94 5.12 5.42
N ARG A 250 1.07 4.44 4.67
CA ARG A 250 0.38 5.07 3.54
C ARG A 250 -0.80 5.87 4.07
N LEU A 251 -0.95 7.09 3.56
CA LEU A 251 -2.10 7.98 3.74
C LEU A 251 -2.73 8.21 2.37
N GLN A 252 -3.99 7.86 2.22
CA GLN A 252 -4.78 8.17 1.02
C GLN A 252 -5.46 9.52 1.20
N VAL A 253 -5.30 10.43 0.23
CA VAL A 253 -5.97 11.73 0.17
C VAL A 253 -7.04 11.66 -0.91
N ASN A 254 -8.31 11.86 -0.52
CA ASN A 254 -9.48 11.74 -1.39
C ASN A 254 -9.98 13.10 -1.90
#